data_709f9db334da472026f180910f4d0f12
#
_entry.id   709f9db334da472026f180910f4d0f12
#
_cell.length_a   1.000
_cell.length_b   1.000
_cell.length_c   1.000
_cell.angle_alpha   90.00
_cell.angle_beta   90.00
_cell.angle_gamma   90.00
#
_symmetry.space_group_name_H-M   'P 1'
#
loop_
_entity.id
_entity.type
_entity.pdbx_description
1 polymer ?
#
loop_
_entity_poly.entity_id
_entity_poly.type
_entity_poly.pdbx_seq_one_letter_code
_entity_poly.pdbx_strand_id
1 'polypeptide(L)'
;KPYRMFIESVPRYYINQKDEIVAVETHRNIYMATPPGKRGKKVKEAKMYQDKVRRVYTQEELNMIRQNYDDQLDGKFRRGAKTRYWEEVEVGEKIPTIIKGPVDVADACARTMVSCYPYAYAIKWAVMREHLQHHPIDPDTGEHILRRDWHYTDHAANIFGYPYANSAGIQNEMMLVHGITDWMGDDAFVKSADSQDRRMVFFGDMTY
;
A
#
# COMPACT_ATOMS: atom_id res chain seq x y z
N LYS A 1 4.09 22.16 19.35
CA LYS A 1 3.98 20.85 18.69
C LYS A 1 5.37 20.40 18.25
N PRO A 2 5.79 19.14 18.48
CA PRO A 2 7.15 18.69 18.18
C PRO A 2 7.42 18.47 16.70
N TYR A 3 6.39 18.50 15.84
CA TYR A 3 6.50 18.26 14.39
C TYR A 3 5.73 19.31 13.62
N ARG A 4 6.24 19.65 12.43
CA ARG A 4 5.47 20.33 11.40
C ARG A 4 5.02 19.26 10.39
N MET A 5 3.76 19.28 10.05
CA MET A 5 3.18 18.40 9.06
C MET A 5 2.96 19.21 7.78
N PHE A 6 3.40 18.66 6.66
CA PHE A 6 3.21 19.24 5.34
C PHE A 6 2.46 18.24 4.48
N ILE A 7 1.54 18.73 3.69
CA ILE A 7 0.90 17.95 2.64
C ILE A 7 1.51 18.42 1.32
N GLU A 8 2.18 17.52 0.63
CA GLU A 8 2.61 17.73 -0.73
C GLU A 8 1.52 17.19 -1.65
N SER A 9 1.12 17.97 -2.64
CA SER A 9 0.22 17.53 -3.70
C SER A 9 0.95 17.56 -5.02
N VAL A 10 1.09 16.41 -5.64
CA VAL A 10 1.78 16.26 -6.92
C VAL A 10 0.76 15.83 -7.98
N PRO A 11 0.33 16.74 -8.85
CA PRO A 11 -0.53 16.36 -9.98
C PRO A 11 0.32 15.66 -11.05
N ARG A 12 -0.21 14.57 -11.58
CA ARG A 12 0.33 13.84 -12.73
C ARG A 12 -0.71 13.87 -13.84
N TYR A 13 -0.27 14.25 -15.02
CA TYR A 13 -1.11 14.30 -16.21
C TYR A 13 -0.74 13.16 -17.14
N TYR A 14 -1.71 12.33 -17.48
CA TYR A 14 -1.55 11.27 -18.46
C TYR A 14 -2.00 11.81 -19.80
N ILE A 15 -1.09 11.81 -20.77
CA ILE A 15 -1.30 12.42 -22.08
C ILE A 15 -1.25 11.31 -23.14
N ASN A 16 -2.22 11.29 -24.05
CA ASN A 16 -2.27 10.32 -25.14
C ASN A 16 -1.37 10.76 -26.33
N GLN A 17 -1.36 9.94 -27.37
CA GLN A 17 -0.59 10.19 -28.59
C GLN A 17 -1.06 11.39 -29.43
N LYS A 18 -2.14 12.07 -29.04
CA LYS A 18 -2.67 13.28 -29.65
C LYS A 18 -2.47 14.53 -28.80
N ASP A 19 -1.62 14.43 -27.76
CA ASP A 19 -1.37 15.48 -26.78
C ASP A 19 -2.62 15.89 -25.96
N GLU A 20 -3.60 14.99 -25.85
CA GLU A 20 -4.80 15.21 -25.04
C GLU A 20 -4.62 14.63 -23.64
N ILE A 21 -5.01 15.37 -22.59
CA ILE A 21 -5.02 14.87 -21.22
C ILE A 21 -6.19 13.89 -21.09
N VAL A 22 -5.87 12.62 -20.85
CA VAL A 22 -6.86 11.55 -20.70
C VAL A 22 -7.12 11.17 -19.25
N ALA A 23 -6.18 11.48 -18.34
CA ALA A 23 -6.37 11.31 -16.91
C ALA A 23 -5.52 12.29 -16.11
N VAL A 24 -5.98 12.61 -14.90
CA VAL A 24 -5.23 13.39 -13.92
C VAL A 24 -5.25 12.63 -12.59
N GLU A 25 -4.06 12.32 -12.08
CA GLU A 25 -3.87 11.77 -10.74
C GLU A 25 -3.33 12.88 -9.84
N THR A 26 -3.86 13.03 -8.64
CA THR A 26 -3.26 13.89 -7.63
C THR A 26 -2.78 13.04 -6.46
N HIS A 27 -1.48 12.82 -6.39
CA HIS A 27 -0.85 12.11 -5.28
C HIS A 27 -0.60 13.08 -4.12
N ARG A 28 -1.09 12.73 -2.92
CA ARG A 28 -0.90 13.54 -1.73
C ARG A 28 -0.05 12.79 -0.71
N ASN A 29 1.11 13.36 -0.40
CA ASN A 29 2.01 12.84 0.62
C ASN A 29 1.93 13.67 1.88
N ILE A 30 1.88 13.02 3.03
CA ILE A 30 2.00 13.67 4.33
C ILE A 30 3.43 13.52 4.83
N TYR A 31 4.13 14.64 4.92
CA TYR A 31 5.48 14.69 5.47
C TYR A 31 5.46 15.24 6.89
N MET A 32 6.14 14.53 7.79
CA MET A 32 6.42 15.00 9.13
C MET A 32 7.87 15.50 9.17
N ALA A 33 8.05 16.83 9.29
CA ALA A 33 9.39 17.40 9.41
C ALA A 33 9.83 17.47 10.88
N THR A 34 10.97 16.89 11.16
CA THR A 34 11.64 17.03 12.47
C THR A 34 12.34 18.39 12.53
N PRO A 35 12.14 19.21 13.57
CA PRO A 35 12.84 20.48 13.70
C PRO A 35 14.37 20.33 13.67
N PRO A 36 15.09 21.31 13.12
CA PRO A 36 16.54 21.32 13.16
C PRO A 36 17.08 21.11 14.60
N GLY A 37 18.15 20.34 14.75
CA GLY A 37 18.76 20.03 16.07
C GLY A 37 18.11 18.84 16.81
N LYS A 38 17.02 18.30 16.32
CA LYS A 38 16.41 17.05 16.83
C LYS A 38 16.62 15.85 15.91
N ARG A 39 17.36 16.03 14.81
CA ARG A 39 17.79 14.92 13.94
C ARG A 39 18.66 13.96 14.74
N GLY A 40 18.39 12.67 14.63
CA GLY A 40 19.12 11.59 15.32
C GLY A 40 18.65 11.28 16.75
N LYS A 41 17.76 12.08 17.36
CA LYS A 41 17.03 11.60 18.52
C LYS A 41 15.92 10.68 18.00
N LYS A 42 15.87 9.42 18.51
CA LYS A 42 14.78 8.50 18.20
C LYS A 42 13.47 9.27 18.23
N VAL A 43 12.85 9.44 17.08
CA VAL A 43 11.49 9.94 17.01
C VAL A 43 10.71 9.01 17.92
N LYS A 44 10.03 9.55 18.95
CA LYS A 44 9.06 8.74 19.71
C LYS A 44 8.00 8.35 18.71
N GLU A 45 8.19 7.18 18.19
CA GLU A 45 7.36 6.62 17.14
C GLU A 45 5.93 6.56 17.55
N ALA A 46 5.09 6.53 16.56
CA ALA A 46 3.69 6.55 16.75
C ALA A 46 3.30 5.50 17.80
N LYS A 47 3.01 5.95 19.02
CA LYS A 47 2.51 5.11 20.13
C LYS A 47 1.36 4.21 19.68
N MET A 48 0.74 4.56 18.56
CA MET A 48 -0.40 3.90 17.95
C MET A 48 -0.16 2.41 17.64
N TYR A 49 1.11 2.01 17.38
CA TYR A 49 1.42 0.63 16.97
C TYR A 49 2.32 -0.12 17.95
N GLN A 50 2.68 0.47 19.11
CA GLN A 50 3.59 -0.18 20.07
C GLN A 50 3.03 -1.47 20.65
N ASP A 51 1.71 -1.54 20.80
CA ASP A 51 1.02 -2.70 21.34
C ASP A 51 0.45 -3.63 20.25
N LYS A 52 0.84 -3.40 18.96
CA LYS A 52 0.38 -4.24 17.87
C LYS A 52 0.98 -5.64 18.02
N VAL A 53 0.12 -6.62 18.15
CA VAL A 53 0.48 -8.04 18.12
C VAL A 53 0.11 -8.60 16.75
N ARG A 54 0.96 -9.47 16.20
CA ARG A 54 0.65 -10.18 14.95
C ARG A 54 -0.58 -11.04 15.15
N ARG A 55 -1.52 -10.95 14.22
CA ARG A 55 -2.78 -11.70 14.31
C ARG A 55 -2.50 -13.19 14.15
N VAL A 56 -3.14 -13.97 15.00
CA VAL A 56 -3.26 -15.43 14.88
C VAL A 56 -4.72 -15.72 14.49
N TYR A 57 -4.91 -16.50 13.45
CA TYR A 57 -6.23 -16.85 12.94
C TYR A 57 -6.69 -18.18 13.49
N THR A 58 -7.98 -18.30 13.81
CA THR A 58 -8.62 -19.59 14.10
C THR A 58 -8.76 -20.41 12.82
N GLN A 59 -9.05 -21.71 12.98
CA GLN A 59 -9.26 -22.58 11.82
C GLN A 59 -10.49 -22.15 11.01
N GLU A 60 -11.54 -21.67 11.70
CA GLU A 60 -12.76 -21.14 11.07
C GLU A 60 -12.46 -19.88 10.22
N GLU A 61 -11.67 -18.96 10.77
CA GLU A 61 -11.23 -17.77 10.03
C GLU A 61 -10.39 -18.14 8.80
N LEU A 62 -9.47 -19.10 8.96
CA LEU A 62 -8.66 -19.59 7.83
C LEU A 62 -9.53 -20.25 6.76
N ASN A 63 -10.53 -21.02 7.15
CA ASN A 63 -11.45 -21.64 6.20
C ASN A 63 -12.29 -20.59 5.47
N MET A 64 -12.78 -19.56 6.16
CA MET A 64 -13.49 -18.45 5.54
C MET A 64 -12.60 -17.68 4.53
N ILE A 65 -11.36 -17.42 4.88
CA ILE A 65 -10.39 -16.76 3.99
C ILE A 65 -10.17 -17.59 2.73
N ARG A 66 -9.92 -18.89 2.87
CA ARG A 66 -9.71 -19.81 1.75
C ARG A 66 -10.94 -19.90 0.86
N GLN A 67 -12.11 -20.04 1.46
CA GLN A 67 -13.37 -20.06 0.71
C GLN A 67 -13.57 -18.78 -0.09
N ASN A 68 -13.25 -17.61 0.47
CA ASN A 68 -13.34 -16.36 -0.26
C ASN A 68 -12.35 -16.31 -1.43
N TYR A 69 -11.14 -16.84 -1.25
CA TYR A 69 -10.18 -16.95 -2.36
C TYR A 69 -10.64 -17.92 -3.44
N ASP A 70 -11.23 -19.07 -3.07
CA ASP A 70 -11.82 -19.99 -4.03
C ASP A 70 -12.95 -19.31 -4.83
N ASP A 71 -13.81 -18.56 -4.14
CA ASP A 71 -14.88 -17.78 -4.77
C ASP A 71 -14.35 -16.68 -5.71
N GLN A 72 -13.22 -16.04 -5.38
CA GLN A 72 -12.54 -15.10 -6.28
C GLN A 72 -11.99 -15.81 -7.52
N LEU A 73 -11.33 -16.96 -7.35
CA LEU A 73 -10.76 -17.76 -8.45
C LEU A 73 -11.86 -18.33 -9.37
N ASP A 74 -12.98 -18.73 -8.80
CA ASP A 74 -14.17 -19.18 -9.54
C ASP A 74 -14.90 -18.01 -10.25
N GLY A 75 -14.47 -16.76 -10.06
CA GLY A 75 -15.08 -15.57 -10.66
C GLY A 75 -16.44 -15.20 -10.09
N LYS A 76 -16.81 -15.70 -8.89
CA LYS A 76 -18.15 -15.45 -8.29
C LYS A 76 -18.41 -13.97 -7.96
N PHE A 77 -17.34 -13.20 -7.73
CA PHE A 77 -17.45 -11.78 -7.42
C PHE A 77 -17.29 -10.89 -8.65
N ARG A 78 -16.80 -11.47 -9.74
CA ARG A 78 -16.52 -10.74 -10.97
C ARG A 78 -17.74 -10.73 -11.89
N ARG A 79 -18.19 -9.53 -12.22
CA ARG A 79 -19.27 -9.36 -13.21
C ARG A 79 -18.81 -9.73 -14.62
N GLY A 80 -17.55 -9.49 -14.96
CA GLY A 80 -16.95 -9.81 -16.26
C GLY A 80 -17.62 -9.05 -17.40
N ALA A 81 -17.83 -9.71 -18.54
CA ALA A 81 -18.37 -9.13 -19.76
C ALA A 81 -19.87 -8.78 -19.70
N LYS A 82 -20.56 -9.05 -18.57
CA LYS A 82 -21.96 -8.64 -18.43
C LYS A 82 -22.01 -7.15 -18.15
N THR A 83 -22.40 -6.35 -19.13
CA THR A 83 -22.52 -4.88 -19.01
C THR A 83 -23.37 -4.50 -17.80
N ARG A 84 -22.90 -3.53 -17.02
CA ARG A 84 -23.66 -2.91 -15.93
C ARG A 84 -24.18 -1.58 -16.41
N TYR A 85 -25.49 -1.46 -16.48
CA TYR A 85 -26.16 -0.22 -16.84
C TYR A 85 -26.31 0.69 -15.62
N TRP A 86 -26.29 2.00 -15.83
CA TRP A 86 -26.47 3.00 -14.80
C TRP A 86 -27.75 2.79 -13.98
N GLU A 87 -28.82 2.41 -14.65
CA GLU A 87 -30.16 2.19 -14.08
C GLU A 87 -30.21 0.96 -13.14
N GLU A 88 -29.22 0.09 -13.22
CA GLU A 88 -29.11 -1.09 -12.35
C GLU A 88 -28.38 -0.79 -11.03
N VAL A 89 -27.83 0.42 -10.88
CA VAL A 89 -27.00 0.79 -9.72
C VAL A 89 -27.83 1.56 -8.70
N GLU A 90 -27.91 1.03 -7.50
CA GLU A 90 -28.61 1.66 -6.40
C GLU A 90 -27.66 2.32 -5.39
N VAL A 91 -28.02 3.51 -4.90
CA VAL A 91 -27.25 4.17 -3.83
C VAL A 91 -27.31 3.34 -2.56
N GLY A 92 -26.15 2.95 -2.05
CA GLY A 92 -26.04 2.10 -0.87
C GLY A 92 -26.02 0.60 -1.17
N GLU A 93 -26.00 0.22 -2.46
CA GLU A 93 -25.77 -1.18 -2.88
C GLU A 93 -24.46 -1.69 -2.25
N LYS A 94 -24.51 -2.90 -1.71
CA LYS A 94 -23.33 -3.56 -1.15
C LYS A 94 -22.60 -4.29 -2.27
N ILE A 95 -21.33 -3.94 -2.45
CA ILE A 95 -20.44 -4.72 -3.31
C ILE A 95 -20.00 -5.99 -2.58
N PRO A 96 -19.65 -7.06 -3.30
CA PRO A 96 -19.13 -8.28 -2.71
C PRO A 96 -17.88 -8.01 -1.86
N THR A 97 -17.79 -8.66 -0.71
CA THR A 97 -16.61 -8.57 0.13
C THR A 97 -15.49 -9.43 -0.44
N ILE A 98 -14.43 -8.79 -0.88
CA ILE A 98 -13.22 -9.45 -1.37
C ILE A 98 -12.15 -9.38 -0.29
N ILE A 99 -11.68 -10.55 0.15
CA ILE A 99 -10.61 -10.66 1.14
C ILE A 99 -9.25 -10.56 0.45
N LYS A 100 -8.34 -9.80 1.04
CA LYS A 100 -6.92 -9.74 0.67
C LYS A 100 -6.05 -10.00 1.90
N GLY A 101 -5.05 -10.85 1.72
CA GLY A 101 -4.19 -11.28 2.81
C GLY A 101 -4.59 -12.66 3.38
N PRO A 102 -3.93 -13.10 4.47
CA PRO A 102 -2.96 -12.34 5.27
C PRO A 102 -1.78 -11.84 4.44
N VAL A 103 -1.54 -10.53 4.48
CA VAL A 103 -0.51 -9.89 3.66
C VAL A 103 0.88 -10.36 4.08
N ASP A 104 1.75 -10.63 3.12
CA ASP A 104 3.11 -11.08 3.37
C ASP A 104 4.16 -10.45 2.43
N VAL A 105 5.39 -10.97 2.50
CA VAL A 105 6.49 -10.49 1.65
C VAL A 105 6.26 -10.79 0.16
N ALA A 106 5.53 -11.85 -0.18
CA ALA A 106 5.24 -12.18 -1.57
C ALA A 106 4.35 -11.11 -2.21
N ASP A 107 3.34 -10.62 -1.48
CA ASP A 107 2.50 -9.50 -1.91
C ASP A 107 3.32 -8.22 -2.14
N ALA A 108 4.25 -7.91 -1.23
CA ALA A 108 5.12 -6.76 -1.36
C ALA A 108 6.06 -6.87 -2.56
N CYS A 109 6.61 -8.07 -2.83
CA CYS A 109 7.44 -8.35 -4.00
C CYS A 109 6.63 -8.25 -5.29
N ALA A 110 5.44 -8.85 -5.35
CA ALA A 110 4.56 -8.78 -6.52
C ALA A 110 4.21 -7.32 -6.86
N ARG A 111 3.82 -6.52 -5.86
CA ARG A 111 3.58 -5.08 -6.04
C ARG A 111 4.80 -4.36 -6.59
N THR A 112 6.00 -4.66 -6.06
CA THR A 112 7.24 -4.00 -6.50
C THR A 112 7.53 -4.31 -7.97
N MET A 113 7.32 -5.54 -8.39
CA MET A 113 7.49 -5.96 -9.79
C MET A 113 6.54 -5.22 -10.72
N VAL A 114 5.26 -5.11 -10.35
CA VAL A 114 4.25 -4.42 -11.15
C VAL A 114 4.47 -2.90 -11.21
N SER A 115 4.90 -2.30 -10.10
CA SER A 115 5.14 -0.86 -10.03
C SER A 115 6.48 -0.40 -10.62
N CYS A 116 7.23 -1.30 -11.25
CA CYS A 116 8.53 -1.02 -11.86
C CYS A 116 9.54 -0.37 -10.89
N TYR A 117 9.55 -0.81 -9.63
CA TYR A 117 10.51 -0.38 -8.61
C TYR A 117 11.49 -1.50 -8.21
N PRO A 118 12.16 -2.17 -9.15
CA PRO A 118 13.17 -3.17 -8.82
C PRO A 118 14.45 -2.46 -8.38
N TYR A 119 14.60 -2.26 -7.08
CA TYR A 119 15.86 -1.71 -6.59
C TYR A 119 16.81 -2.84 -6.19
N ALA A 120 17.50 -3.42 -7.15
CA ALA A 120 18.74 -4.12 -6.86
C ALA A 120 19.73 -3.16 -6.19
N TYR A 121 20.64 -3.69 -5.39
CA TYR A 121 21.62 -2.88 -4.62
C TYR A 121 22.39 -1.87 -5.49
N ALA A 122 22.79 -2.27 -6.71
CA ALA A 122 23.50 -1.38 -7.63
C ALA A 122 22.67 -0.15 -8.05
N ILE A 123 21.36 -0.34 -8.28
CA ILE A 123 20.44 0.75 -8.61
C ILE A 123 20.21 1.63 -7.38
N LYS A 124 20.04 1.02 -6.22
CA LYS A 124 19.92 1.70 -4.93
C LYS A 124 21.11 2.66 -4.72
N TRP A 125 22.33 2.17 -4.92
CA TRP A 125 23.55 2.97 -4.81
C TRP A 125 23.60 4.08 -5.85
N ALA A 126 23.33 3.79 -7.11
CA ALA A 126 23.40 4.78 -8.19
C ALA A 126 22.41 5.94 -8.02
N VAL A 127 21.20 5.64 -7.55
CA VAL A 127 20.11 6.64 -7.44
C VAL A 127 20.12 7.36 -6.10
N MET A 128 20.52 6.68 -5.03
CA MET A 128 20.34 7.16 -3.65
C MET A 128 21.65 7.54 -2.94
N ARG A 129 22.82 7.33 -3.57
CA ARG A 129 24.14 7.51 -2.91
C ARG A 129 24.30 8.85 -2.19
N GLU A 130 23.76 9.94 -2.74
CA GLU A 130 23.86 11.27 -2.13
C GLU A 130 22.97 11.41 -0.89
N HIS A 131 21.96 10.56 -0.77
CA HIS A 131 21.00 10.61 0.34
C HIS A 131 21.17 9.46 1.34
N LEU A 132 21.93 8.43 1.00
CA LEU A 132 22.13 7.25 1.86
C LEU A 132 22.63 7.64 3.26
N GLN A 133 23.52 8.61 3.36
CA GLN A 133 24.05 9.14 4.64
C GLN A 133 22.96 9.65 5.60
N HIS A 134 21.75 9.87 5.11
CA HIS A 134 20.61 10.33 5.94
C HIS A 134 19.73 9.17 6.40
N HIS A 135 20.01 7.96 5.97
CA HIS A 135 19.28 6.75 6.34
C HIS A 135 19.97 6.04 7.51
N PRO A 136 19.22 5.31 8.34
CA PRO A 136 19.79 4.50 9.40
C PRO A 136 20.78 3.46 8.84
N ILE A 137 21.74 3.10 9.69
CA ILE A 137 22.66 1.99 9.43
C ILE A 137 22.01 0.73 9.99
N ASP A 138 21.98 -0.32 9.21
CA ASP A 138 21.62 -1.67 9.63
C ASP A 138 22.73 -2.20 10.55
N PRO A 139 22.45 -2.54 11.81
CA PRO A 139 23.47 -3.00 12.74
C PRO A 139 24.07 -4.36 12.36
N ASP A 140 23.36 -5.16 11.57
CA ASP A 140 23.80 -6.50 11.20
C ASP A 140 24.76 -6.49 10.00
N THR A 141 24.57 -5.53 9.08
CA THR A 141 25.35 -5.47 7.84
C THR A 141 26.32 -4.27 7.78
N GLY A 142 26.12 -3.27 8.61
CA GLY A 142 26.86 -2.01 8.57
C GLY A 142 26.50 -1.10 7.39
N GLU A 143 25.52 -1.48 6.58
CA GLU A 143 25.06 -0.72 5.41
C GLU A 143 23.83 0.14 5.71
N HIS A 144 23.61 1.16 4.90
CA HIS A 144 22.42 1.99 5.01
C HIS A 144 21.18 1.22 4.54
N ILE A 145 20.14 1.25 5.37
CA ILE A 145 18.83 0.67 5.07
C ILE A 145 17.87 1.75 4.60
N LEU A 146 17.23 1.55 3.47
CA LEU A 146 16.26 2.51 2.97
C LEU A 146 14.95 2.42 3.73
N ARG A 147 14.29 3.57 3.91
CA ARG A 147 13.01 3.64 4.59
C ARG A 147 11.96 2.69 3.99
N ARG A 148 11.94 2.52 2.67
CA ARG A 148 11.01 1.61 2.01
C ARG A 148 11.25 0.13 2.32
N ASP A 149 12.45 -0.24 2.83
CA ASP A 149 12.78 -1.63 3.17
C ASP A 149 11.91 -2.14 4.33
N TRP A 150 11.27 -1.23 5.09
CA TRP A 150 10.25 -1.58 6.08
C TRP A 150 9.02 -2.30 5.50
N HIS A 151 8.83 -2.25 4.17
CA HIS A 151 7.77 -2.97 3.48
C HIS A 151 8.14 -4.40 3.13
N TYR A 152 9.34 -4.86 3.46
CA TYR A 152 9.82 -6.19 3.06
C TYR A 152 10.17 -7.09 4.25
N THR A 153 10.73 -6.53 5.31
CA THR A 153 11.18 -7.33 6.45
C THR A 153 10.83 -6.67 7.79
N ASP A 154 10.54 -7.49 8.79
CA ASP A 154 10.34 -7.01 10.16
C ASP A 154 11.62 -6.36 10.71
N HIS A 155 12.80 -6.89 10.35
CA HIS A 155 14.08 -6.30 10.74
C HIS A 155 14.17 -4.84 10.29
N ALA A 156 13.93 -4.55 9.03
CA ALA A 156 13.92 -3.20 8.52
C ALA A 156 12.82 -2.34 9.18
N ALA A 157 11.61 -2.89 9.33
CA ALA A 157 10.52 -2.18 9.98
C ALA A 157 10.87 -1.79 11.42
N ASN A 158 11.51 -2.68 12.18
CA ASN A 158 11.96 -2.42 13.56
C ASN A 158 13.01 -1.30 13.65
N ILE A 159 13.93 -1.21 12.68
CA ILE A 159 14.92 -0.12 12.63
C ILE A 159 14.22 1.24 12.48
N PHE A 160 13.12 1.28 11.74
CA PHE A 160 12.27 2.48 11.61
C PHE A 160 11.19 2.60 12.69
N GLY A 161 11.11 1.58 13.61
CA GLY A 161 10.28 1.56 14.81
C GLY A 161 8.87 1.06 14.63
N TYR A 162 8.60 0.41 13.58
CA TYR A 162 7.37 -0.33 13.41
C TYR A 162 7.52 -1.77 13.93
N PRO A 163 6.47 -2.37 14.48
CA PRO A 163 6.56 -3.71 15.05
C PRO A 163 6.78 -4.80 13.98
N TYR A 164 6.24 -4.60 12.79
CA TYR A 164 6.31 -5.56 11.68
C TYR A 164 6.43 -4.82 10.35
N ALA A 165 6.86 -5.53 9.31
CA ALA A 165 6.71 -5.08 7.95
C ALA A 165 5.23 -4.85 7.60
N ASN A 166 4.98 -3.97 6.64
CA ASN A 166 3.64 -3.54 6.31
C ASN A 166 3.48 -3.31 4.80
N SER A 167 2.25 -3.39 4.33
CA SER A 167 1.93 -3.07 2.94
C SER A 167 2.19 -1.59 2.64
N ALA A 168 2.54 -1.28 1.41
CA ALA A 168 2.62 0.10 0.96
C ALA A 168 1.23 0.67 0.63
N GLY A 169 1.05 1.99 0.78
CA GLY A 169 -0.23 2.65 0.51
C GLY A 169 -0.77 2.32 -0.88
N ILE A 170 0.06 2.39 -1.91
CA ILE A 170 -0.33 2.02 -3.27
C ILE A 170 -0.83 0.56 -3.38
N GLN A 171 -0.30 -0.35 -2.58
CA GLN A 171 -0.79 -1.73 -2.53
C GLN A 171 -2.19 -1.81 -1.94
N ASN A 172 -2.46 -1.05 -0.89
CA ASN A 172 -3.78 -0.97 -0.28
C ASN A 172 -4.82 -0.38 -1.26
N GLU A 173 -4.44 0.64 -2.01
CA GLU A 173 -5.28 1.21 -3.07
C GLU A 173 -5.59 0.19 -4.18
N MET A 174 -4.60 -0.57 -4.62
CA MET A 174 -4.80 -1.64 -5.61
C MET A 174 -5.78 -2.72 -5.10
N MET A 175 -5.69 -3.09 -3.83
CA MET A 175 -6.60 -4.05 -3.21
C MET A 175 -8.04 -3.53 -3.17
N LEU A 176 -8.22 -2.25 -2.84
CA LEU A 176 -9.51 -1.58 -2.83
C LEU A 176 -10.13 -1.49 -4.23
N VAL A 177 -9.35 -1.04 -5.21
CA VAL A 177 -9.81 -0.88 -6.60
C VAL A 177 -10.21 -2.22 -7.22
N HIS A 178 -9.54 -3.31 -6.85
CA HIS A 178 -9.88 -4.65 -7.35
C HIS A 178 -11.34 -5.02 -7.07
N GLY A 179 -11.84 -4.78 -5.85
CA GLY A 179 -13.25 -5.05 -5.54
C GLY A 179 -14.22 -4.21 -6.37
N ILE A 180 -13.85 -2.96 -6.66
CA ILE A 180 -14.65 -2.06 -7.49
C ILE A 180 -14.66 -2.54 -8.94
N THR A 181 -13.50 -2.92 -9.49
CA THR A 181 -13.40 -3.37 -10.89
C THR A 181 -14.12 -4.70 -11.12
N ASP A 182 -14.09 -5.61 -10.16
CA ASP A 182 -14.87 -6.84 -10.24
C ASP A 182 -16.38 -6.58 -10.21
N TRP A 183 -16.83 -5.67 -9.37
CA TRP A 183 -18.23 -5.31 -9.26
C TRP A 183 -18.75 -4.56 -10.49
N MET A 184 -17.97 -3.62 -11.05
CA MET A 184 -18.44 -2.75 -12.12
C MET A 184 -18.56 -3.45 -13.48
N GLY A 185 -17.77 -4.50 -13.75
CA GLY A 185 -17.70 -5.22 -15.02
C GLY A 185 -16.70 -4.64 -16.01
N ASP A 186 -16.46 -5.40 -17.08
CA ASP A 186 -15.35 -5.12 -18.03
C ASP A 186 -15.60 -3.89 -18.91
N ASP A 187 -16.84 -3.51 -19.15
CA ASP A 187 -17.23 -2.36 -19.99
C ASP A 187 -17.28 -1.02 -19.22
N ALA A 188 -17.12 -1.06 -17.90
CA ALA A 188 -17.18 0.14 -17.08
C ALA A 188 -15.79 0.76 -16.92
N PHE A 189 -15.76 2.05 -16.60
CA PHE A 189 -14.54 2.81 -16.39
C PHE A 189 -14.60 3.61 -15.09
N VAL A 190 -13.58 3.47 -14.25
CA VAL A 190 -13.47 4.25 -13.02
C VAL A 190 -13.14 5.70 -13.37
N LYS A 191 -14.14 6.56 -13.33
CA LYS A 191 -14.00 7.98 -13.66
C LYS A 191 -13.17 8.75 -12.63
N SER A 192 -13.37 8.44 -11.36
CA SER A 192 -12.62 9.04 -10.24
C SER A 192 -12.59 8.12 -9.06
N ALA A 193 -11.49 8.16 -8.31
CA ALA A 193 -11.36 7.49 -7.02
C ALA A 193 -10.61 8.42 -6.05
N ASP A 194 -11.04 8.46 -4.80
CA ASP A 194 -10.34 9.13 -3.70
C ASP A 194 -10.24 8.13 -2.55
N SER A 195 -9.03 7.89 -2.08
CA SER A 195 -8.75 6.95 -1.01
C SER A 195 -7.83 7.56 0.04
N GLN A 196 -7.93 7.08 1.28
CA GLN A 196 -7.11 7.52 2.39
C GLN A 196 -6.64 6.35 3.23
N ASP A 197 -5.34 6.08 3.24
CA ASP A 197 -4.73 5.15 4.17
C ASP A 197 -4.65 5.77 5.57
N ARG A 198 -5.56 5.38 6.45
CA ARG A 198 -5.62 5.90 7.82
C ARG A 198 -4.90 5.01 8.83
N ARG A 199 -4.63 3.77 8.48
CA ARG A 199 -3.93 2.79 9.32
C ARG A 199 -3.02 1.93 8.45
N MET A 200 -1.92 1.49 9.04
CA MET A 200 -1.04 0.53 8.38
C MET A 200 -1.66 -0.86 8.40
N VAL A 201 -1.49 -1.56 7.30
CA VAL A 201 -1.78 -3.00 7.16
C VAL A 201 -0.45 -3.72 7.31
N PHE A 202 -0.26 -4.41 8.42
CA PHE A 202 0.97 -5.13 8.72
C PHE A 202 0.96 -6.53 8.13
N PHE A 203 2.13 -7.10 7.92
CA PHE A 203 2.24 -8.50 7.52
C PHE A 203 1.55 -9.41 8.53
N GLY A 204 0.70 -10.28 8.02
CA GLY A 204 -0.22 -11.09 8.80
C GLY A 204 -1.62 -10.47 8.98
N ASP A 205 -1.83 -9.21 8.63
CA ASP A 205 -3.17 -8.62 8.63
C ASP A 205 -3.93 -9.00 7.34
N MET A 206 -5.24 -9.02 7.46
CA MET A 206 -6.19 -9.22 6.37
C MET A 206 -7.02 -7.96 6.18
N THR A 207 -7.36 -7.63 4.92
CA THR A 207 -8.30 -6.56 4.55
C THR A 207 -9.53 -7.14 3.87
N TYR A 208 -10.67 -6.45 4.00
CA TYR A 208 -11.96 -6.84 3.41
C TYR A 208 -12.87 -5.62 3.25
#